data_c9886a4ee9c7053ce24269dffdc685fd
#
_entry.id   c9886a4ee9c7053ce24269dffdc685fd
#
_cell.length_a   1.000
_cell.length_b   1.000
_cell.length_c   1.000
_cell.angle_alpha   90.00
_cell.angle_beta   90.00
_cell.angle_gamma   90.00
#
_symmetry.space_group_name_H-M   'P 1'
#
loop_
_entity.id
_entity.type
_entity.pdbx_description
1 polymer ?
#
loop_
_entity_poly.entity_id
_entity_poly.type
_entity_poly.pdbx_seq_one_letter_code
_entity_poly.pdbx_strand_id
1 'polypeptide(L)'
;AMTVKSRDLTHRVFLRQIDLTNDDFDMPIGTLAVLNFMKAKPGQTAAYEKMESEVFKPFHQSDVDSGGRASWGMLRNMLGYATEAYATHIVFDMYTGYDQFFNGGNNTPLTEAQQKAMQDIANIRDLKSISMATLVRKVR
;
A
#
# COMPACT_ATOMS: atom_id res chain seq x y z
N ALA A 1 25.51 -5.61 -17.83
CA ALA A 1 26.12 -4.50 -18.58
C ALA A 1 25.13 -3.76 -19.48
N MET A 2 24.15 -4.42 -20.13
CA MET A 2 23.14 -3.75 -20.97
C MET A 2 22.15 -2.89 -20.15
N THR A 3 21.78 -3.31 -18.95
CA THR A 3 20.79 -2.63 -18.11
C THR A 3 21.24 -1.21 -17.70
N VAL A 4 22.53 -0.99 -17.48
CA VAL A 4 23.10 0.32 -17.07
C VAL A 4 23.13 1.33 -18.23
N LYS A 5 23.17 0.83 -19.47
CA LYS A 5 23.19 1.70 -20.67
C LYS A 5 21.83 2.16 -21.15
N SER A 6 20.75 1.52 -20.66
CA SER A 6 19.39 1.73 -21.18
C SER A 6 18.46 2.43 -20.19
N ARG A 7 18.93 2.81 -19.01
CA ARG A 7 18.11 3.49 -17.99
C ARG A 7 18.96 4.32 -17.04
N ASP A 8 18.36 5.39 -16.52
CA ASP A 8 18.89 6.16 -15.41
C ASP A 8 18.28 5.65 -14.09
N LEU A 9 19.10 5.53 -13.05
CA LEU A 9 18.64 5.25 -11.71
C LEU A 9 18.27 6.58 -11.03
N THR A 10 16.99 6.91 -10.97
CA THR A 10 16.51 8.17 -10.40
C THR A 10 16.39 8.12 -8.88
N HIS A 11 15.92 6.99 -8.33
CA HIS A 11 15.70 6.82 -6.89
C HIS A 11 16.07 5.42 -6.45
N ARG A 12 16.59 5.32 -5.21
CA ARG A 12 16.72 4.07 -4.46
C ARG A 12 16.08 4.27 -3.10
N VAL A 13 15.18 3.37 -2.71
CA VAL A 13 14.51 3.41 -1.42
C VAL A 13 14.76 2.12 -0.66
N PHE A 14 14.84 2.21 0.67
CA PHE A 14 14.86 1.07 1.58
C PHE A 14 13.53 1.04 2.31
N LEU A 15 12.78 -0.04 2.12
CA LEU A 15 11.45 -0.20 2.67
C LEU A 15 11.48 -1.22 3.81
N ARG A 16 10.80 -0.90 4.91
CA ARG A 16 10.51 -1.82 6.01
C ARG A 16 9.03 -2.10 6.04
N GLN A 17 8.64 -3.36 6.08
CA GLN A 17 7.26 -3.75 6.34
C GLN A 17 6.87 -3.36 7.77
N ILE A 18 5.76 -2.65 7.88
CA ILE A 18 5.18 -2.22 9.16
C ILE A 18 4.00 -3.09 9.51
N ASP A 19 3.13 -3.36 8.54
CA ASP A 19 1.93 -4.17 8.75
C ASP A 19 1.52 -4.92 7.47
N LEU A 20 0.73 -5.99 7.65
CA LEU A 20 0.27 -6.86 6.57
C LEU A 20 -0.99 -7.61 7.01
N THR A 21 -1.93 -7.88 6.10
CA THR A 21 -3.13 -8.69 6.39
C THR A 21 -2.83 -10.19 6.42
N ASN A 22 -2.02 -10.67 5.48
CA ASN A 22 -1.62 -12.09 5.37
C ASN A 22 -0.24 -12.19 4.72
N ASP A 23 0.61 -13.05 5.25
CA ASP A 23 2.01 -13.25 4.81
C ASP A 23 2.19 -14.49 3.91
N ASP A 24 1.13 -15.26 3.68
CA ASP A 24 1.13 -16.49 2.90
C ASP A 24 0.67 -16.33 1.43
N PHE A 25 0.39 -15.10 1.00
CA PHE A 25 -0.02 -14.84 -0.38
C PHE A 25 1.15 -15.00 -1.38
N ASP A 26 1.15 -16.11 -2.13
CA ASP A 26 2.24 -16.50 -3.06
C ASP A 26 2.26 -15.69 -4.38
N MET A 27 1.65 -14.57 -4.50
CA MET A 27 1.68 -13.70 -5.67
C MET A 27 1.81 -14.47 -7.01
N PRO A 28 0.80 -15.15 -7.53
CA PRO A 28 0.85 -15.84 -8.81
C PRO A 28 1.14 -14.87 -9.96
N ILE A 29 1.68 -15.37 -11.09
CA ILE A 29 1.79 -14.55 -12.31
C ILE A 29 0.41 -14.02 -12.68
N GLY A 30 0.32 -12.73 -13.01
CA GLY A 30 -0.96 -12.02 -13.20
C GLY A 30 -1.40 -11.23 -11.96
N THR A 31 -0.79 -11.43 -10.78
CA THR A 31 -1.07 -10.61 -9.59
C THR A 31 -0.96 -9.14 -9.93
N LEU A 32 -2.00 -8.40 -9.61
CA LEU A 32 -2.07 -6.96 -9.73
C LEU A 32 -1.73 -6.32 -8.39
N ALA A 33 -0.79 -5.39 -8.36
CA ALA A 33 -0.45 -4.58 -7.20
C ALA A 33 -0.82 -3.12 -7.46
N VAL A 34 -1.60 -2.53 -6.56
CA VAL A 34 -1.87 -1.09 -6.50
C VAL A 34 -0.99 -0.52 -5.40
N LEU A 35 -0.12 0.41 -5.75
CA LEU A 35 0.85 1.03 -4.86
C LEU A 35 0.44 2.48 -4.59
N ASN A 36 0.06 2.75 -3.36
CA ASN A 36 -0.35 4.07 -2.91
C ASN A 36 0.84 4.74 -2.20
N PHE A 37 1.40 5.79 -2.82
CA PHE A 37 2.52 6.53 -2.25
C PHE A 37 2.00 7.61 -1.30
N MET A 38 2.23 7.41 0.00
CA MET A 38 1.74 8.26 1.07
C MET A 38 2.86 9.09 1.67
N LYS A 39 2.59 10.35 1.97
CA LYS A 39 3.51 11.22 2.70
C LYS A 39 2.87 11.64 4.01
N ALA A 40 3.31 11.03 5.11
CA ALA A 40 2.94 11.50 6.45
C ALA A 40 3.45 12.93 6.64
N LYS A 41 2.61 13.79 7.22
CA LYS A 41 2.98 15.17 7.56
C LYS A 41 4.05 15.20 8.65
N PRO A 42 4.83 16.26 8.77
CA PRO A 42 5.84 16.38 9.81
C PRO A 42 5.27 16.06 11.19
N GLY A 43 5.92 15.15 11.92
CA GLY A 43 5.48 14.69 13.24
C GLY A 43 4.31 13.69 13.26
N GLN A 44 3.70 13.37 12.12
CA GLN A 44 2.50 12.52 12.05
C GLN A 44 2.79 11.05 11.67
N THR A 45 4.04 10.64 11.54
CA THR A 45 4.39 9.26 11.14
C THR A 45 3.74 8.21 12.03
N ALA A 46 3.88 8.33 13.36
CA ALA A 46 3.31 7.37 14.30
C ALA A 46 1.77 7.39 14.30
N ALA A 47 1.16 8.57 14.22
CA ALA A 47 -0.30 8.71 14.12
C ALA A 47 -0.84 8.08 12.83
N TYR A 48 -0.14 8.27 11.71
CA TYR A 48 -0.50 7.67 10.43
C TYR A 48 -0.43 6.13 10.49
N GLU A 49 0.69 5.57 10.96
CA GLU A 49 0.83 4.11 11.07
C GLU A 49 -0.19 3.50 12.02
N LYS A 50 -0.45 4.16 13.16
CA LYS A 50 -1.48 3.72 14.10
C LYS A 50 -2.87 3.70 13.44
N MET A 51 -3.22 4.74 12.71
CA MET A 51 -4.50 4.84 11.99
C MET A 51 -4.64 3.71 10.95
N GLU A 52 -3.62 3.47 10.15
CA GLU A 52 -3.63 2.39 9.15
C GLU A 52 -3.78 1.01 9.82
N SER A 53 -3.01 0.73 10.88
CA SER A 53 -3.00 -0.58 11.52
C SER A 53 -4.23 -0.84 12.40
N GLU A 54 -4.73 0.16 13.13
CA GLU A 54 -5.82 -0.04 14.08
C GLU A 54 -7.22 0.22 13.49
N VAL A 55 -7.30 1.09 12.47
CA VAL A 55 -8.60 1.49 11.91
C VAL A 55 -8.83 0.91 10.51
N PHE A 56 -7.88 1.04 9.60
CA PHE A 56 -8.06 0.61 8.21
C PHE A 56 -7.71 -0.86 7.97
N LYS A 57 -6.69 -1.42 8.63
CA LYS A 57 -6.35 -2.84 8.48
C LYS A 57 -7.51 -3.79 8.76
N PRO A 58 -8.34 -3.63 9.81
CA PRO A 58 -9.52 -4.49 10.03
C PRO A 58 -10.48 -4.50 8.83
N PHE A 59 -10.68 -3.35 8.18
CA PHE A 59 -11.49 -3.25 6.97
C PHE A 59 -10.82 -4.03 5.81
N HIS A 60 -9.51 -3.83 5.60
CA HIS A 60 -8.76 -4.55 4.57
C HIS A 60 -8.70 -6.06 4.83
N GLN A 61 -8.60 -6.47 6.10
CA GLN A 61 -8.65 -7.88 6.49
C GLN A 61 -10.01 -8.50 6.14
N SER A 62 -11.11 -7.82 6.45
CA SER A 62 -12.45 -8.28 6.08
C SER A 62 -12.61 -8.44 4.56
N ASP A 63 -11.99 -7.54 3.79
CA ASP A 63 -12.00 -7.62 2.33
C ASP A 63 -11.16 -8.82 1.81
N VAL A 64 -10.03 -9.12 2.45
CA VAL A 64 -9.23 -10.32 2.17
C VAL A 64 -10.01 -11.58 2.53
N ASP A 65 -10.62 -11.64 3.71
CA ASP A 65 -11.36 -12.79 4.20
C ASP A 65 -12.59 -13.11 3.33
N SER A 66 -13.21 -12.10 2.75
CA SER A 66 -14.34 -12.24 1.81
C SER A 66 -13.94 -12.52 0.36
N GLY A 67 -12.62 -12.52 0.06
CA GLY A 67 -12.11 -12.75 -1.29
C GLY A 67 -12.16 -11.53 -2.22
N GLY A 68 -12.47 -10.34 -1.70
CA GLY A 68 -12.48 -9.09 -2.46
C GLY A 68 -11.08 -8.56 -2.77
N ARG A 69 -10.09 -9.00 -2.00
CA ARG A 69 -8.67 -8.62 -2.10
C ARG A 69 -7.79 -9.82 -1.78
N ALA A 70 -6.60 -9.89 -2.35
CA ALA A 70 -5.65 -10.96 -2.05
C ALA A 70 -4.77 -10.64 -0.84
N SER A 71 -4.31 -9.39 -0.71
CA SER A 71 -3.50 -8.92 0.42
C SER A 71 -3.49 -7.39 0.48
N TRP A 72 -3.25 -6.87 1.67
CA TRP A 72 -2.96 -5.45 1.93
C TRP A 72 -1.73 -5.35 2.83
N GLY A 73 -0.94 -4.29 2.67
CA GLY A 73 0.16 -4.03 3.58
C GLY A 73 0.70 -2.62 3.51
N MET A 74 1.49 -2.27 4.53
CA MET A 74 2.12 -0.97 4.67
C MET A 74 3.63 -1.11 4.83
N LEU A 75 4.36 -0.35 4.02
CA LEU A 75 5.81 -0.26 4.03
C LEU A 75 6.22 1.16 4.41
N ARG A 76 7.20 1.29 5.32
CA ARG A 76 7.85 2.57 5.65
C ARG A 76 9.12 2.74 4.84
N ASN A 77 9.33 3.91 4.24
CA ASN A 77 10.61 4.29 3.68
C ASN A 77 11.58 4.65 4.80
N MET A 78 12.62 3.83 4.99
CA MET A 78 13.58 3.99 6.08
C MET A 78 14.51 5.20 5.94
N LEU A 79 14.65 5.77 4.73
CA LEU A 79 15.43 6.96 4.45
C LEU A 79 14.57 8.17 4.05
N GLY A 80 13.25 8.08 4.28
CA GLY A 80 12.26 9.04 3.79
C GLY A 80 11.99 10.24 4.69
N TYR A 81 12.84 10.52 5.68
CA TYR A 81 12.61 11.63 6.64
C TYR A 81 13.00 13.01 6.11
N ALA A 82 13.69 13.07 4.96
CA ALA A 82 13.99 14.35 4.34
C ALA A 82 12.69 15.01 3.84
N THR A 83 12.57 16.32 3.99
CA THR A 83 11.42 17.10 3.49
C THR A 83 11.21 16.90 1.99
N GLU A 84 12.28 16.65 1.25
CA GLU A 84 12.27 16.38 -0.20
C GLU A 84 11.89 14.93 -0.55
N ALA A 85 11.76 14.02 0.43
CA ALA A 85 11.32 12.67 0.13
C ALA A 85 9.92 12.69 -0.49
N TYR A 86 9.76 12.04 -1.64
CA TYR A 86 8.49 11.98 -2.37
C TYR A 86 7.39 11.32 -1.54
N ALA A 87 7.70 10.21 -0.88
CA ALA A 87 6.78 9.48 -0.02
C ALA A 87 7.50 8.96 1.23
N THR A 88 6.80 8.91 2.35
CA THR A 88 7.28 8.31 3.61
C THR A 88 6.86 6.85 3.73
N HIS A 89 5.74 6.48 3.10
CA HIS A 89 5.17 5.14 3.12
C HIS A 89 4.67 4.73 1.73
N ILE A 90 4.62 3.42 1.53
CA ILE A 90 3.88 2.80 0.43
C ILE A 90 2.85 1.87 1.07
N VAL A 91 1.59 2.13 0.82
CA VAL A 91 0.50 1.20 1.13
C VAL A 91 0.17 0.45 -0.15
N PHE A 92 0.14 -0.87 -0.09
CA PHE A 92 -0.14 -1.68 -1.25
C PHE A 92 -1.42 -2.51 -1.05
N ASP A 93 -2.12 -2.67 -2.14
CA ASP A 93 -3.27 -3.56 -2.30
C ASP A 93 -2.92 -4.59 -3.37
N MET A 94 -3.06 -5.89 -3.07
CA MET A 94 -2.82 -6.95 -4.04
C MET A 94 -4.10 -7.68 -4.39
N TYR A 95 -4.19 -8.04 -5.67
CA TYR A 95 -5.31 -8.79 -6.24
C TYR A 95 -4.76 -9.94 -7.06
N THR A 96 -5.47 -11.04 -7.12
CA THR A 96 -5.09 -12.20 -7.96
C THR A 96 -5.09 -11.88 -9.47
N GLY A 97 -5.76 -10.78 -9.86
CA GLY A 97 -5.84 -10.28 -11.22
C GLY A 97 -6.86 -9.17 -11.35
N TYR A 98 -7.06 -8.72 -12.59
CA TYR A 98 -8.00 -7.63 -12.91
C TYR A 98 -9.45 -7.95 -12.55
N ASP A 99 -9.86 -9.22 -12.66
CA ASP A 99 -11.23 -9.62 -12.34
C ASP A 99 -11.55 -9.38 -10.86
N GLN A 100 -10.66 -9.80 -9.94
CA GLN A 100 -10.82 -9.52 -8.52
C GLN A 100 -10.77 -8.01 -8.23
N PHE A 101 -9.89 -7.27 -8.91
CA PHE A 101 -9.76 -5.82 -8.73
C PHE A 101 -11.05 -5.07 -9.10
N PHE A 102 -11.71 -5.43 -10.22
CA PHE A 102 -12.89 -4.73 -10.69
C PHE A 102 -14.20 -5.22 -10.07
N ASN A 103 -14.27 -6.50 -9.69
CA ASN A 103 -15.51 -7.15 -9.26
C ASN A 103 -15.49 -7.61 -7.79
N GLY A 104 -14.33 -7.61 -7.13
CA GLY A 104 -14.14 -8.18 -5.80
C GLY A 104 -14.47 -7.26 -4.63
N GLY A 105 -14.90 -6.04 -4.84
CA GLY A 105 -15.05 -5.03 -3.78
C GLY A 105 -15.86 -5.47 -2.57
N ASN A 106 -15.39 -5.13 -1.38
CA ASN A 106 -16.13 -5.33 -0.14
C ASN A 106 -17.23 -4.26 -0.01
N ASN A 107 -18.49 -4.69 0.01
CA ASN A 107 -19.65 -3.83 0.23
C ASN A 107 -19.98 -3.59 1.72
N THR A 108 -19.08 -3.97 2.63
CA THR A 108 -19.27 -3.73 4.06
C THR A 108 -19.24 -2.22 4.34
N PRO A 109 -20.29 -1.67 4.95
CA PRO A 109 -20.29 -0.25 5.32
C PRO A 109 -19.14 0.09 6.27
N LEU A 110 -18.54 1.26 6.09
CA LEU A 110 -17.53 1.76 7.00
C LEU A 110 -18.11 1.97 8.39
N THR A 111 -17.38 1.57 9.42
CA THR A 111 -17.69 1.89 10.81
C THR A 111 -17.59 3.40 11.06
N GLU A 112 -18.17 3.91 12.14
CA GLU A 112 -18.06 5.32 12.54
C GLU A 112 -16.59 5.73 12.73
N ALA A 113 -15.75 4.86 13.31
CA ALA A 113 -14.32 5.10 13.48
C ALA A 113 -13.61 5.25 12.13
N GLN A 114 -13.93 4.40 11.15
CA GLN A 114 -13.37 4.48 9.80
C GLN A 114 -13.84 5.73 9.06
N GLN A 115 -15.13 6.10 9.17
CA GLN A 115 -15.66 7.33 8.58
C GLN A 115 -14.95 8.56 9.16
N LYS A 116 -14.78 8.61 10.48
CA LYS A 116 -14.03 9.69 11.14
C LYS A 116 -12.57 9.73 10.69
N ALA A 117 -11.90 8.58 10.64
CA ALA A 117 -10.52 8.48 10.16
C ALA A 117 -10.38 8.98 8.71
N MET A 118 -11.33 8.66 7.84
CA MET A 118 -11.36 9.18 6.46
C MET A 118 -11.51 10.70 6.38
N GLN A 119 -12.26 11.32 7.31
CA GLN A 119 -12.38 12.77 7.39
C GLN A 119 -11.08 13.42 7.88
N ASP A 120 -10.41 12.78 8.86
CA ASP A 120 -9.22 13.32 9.51
C ASP A 120 -7.92 13.02 8.75
N ILE A 121 -7.92 12.06 7.82
CA ILE A 121 -6.71 11.54 7.20
C ILE A 121 -5.89 12.59 6.45
N ALA A 122 -6.55 13.59 5.85
CA ALA A 122 -5.90 14.70 5.16
C ALA A 122 -5.06 15.60 6.10
N ASN A 123 -5.34 15.58 7.41
CA ASN A 123 -4.56 16.28 8.42
C ASN A 123 -3.29 15.52 8.81
N ILE A 124 -3.21 14.22 8.51
CA ILE A 124 -2.16 13.31 8.94
C ILE A 124 -1.20 12.98 7.78
N ARG A 125 -1.73 12.80 6.56
CA ARG A 125 -0.93 12.44 5.39
C ARG A 125 -1.50 12.97 4.10
N ASP A 126 -0.66 13.03 3.06
CA ASP A 126 -1.04 13.28 1.68
C ASP A 126 -0.89 11.98 0.87
N LEU A 127 -1.83 11.73 -0.04
CA LEU A 127 -1.66 10.76 -1.12
C LEU A 127 -0.90 11.45 -2.27
N LYS A 128 0.32 11.00 -2.54
CA LYS A 128 1.19 11.63 -3.55
C LYS A 128 0.95 11.10 -4.95
N SER A 129 0.78 9.79 -5.08
CA SER A 129 0.42 9.14 -6.34
C SER A 129 -0.08 7.72 -6.09
N ILE A 130 -0.70 7.16 -7.10
CA ILE A 130 -1.07 5.76 -7.18
C ILE A 130 -0.40 5.17 -8.43
N SER A 131 0.23 4.02 -8.28
CA SER A 131 0.79 3.24 -9.39
C SER A 131 0.19 1.85 -9.39
N MET A 132 0.04 1.29 -10.57
CA MET A 132 -0.47 -0.06 -10.77
C MET A 132 0.58 -0.89 -11.50
N ALA A 133 0.81 -2.12 -11.04
CA ALA A 133 1.77 -3.04 -11.64
C ALA A 133 1.19 -4.45 -11.70
N THR A 134 1.53 -5.19 -12.75
CA THR A 134 1.16 -6.59 -12.90
C THR A 134 2.40 -7.47 -12.86
N LEU A 135 2.37 -8.54 -12.07
CA LEU A 135 3.45 -9.51 -12.02
C LEU A 135 3.45 -10.36 -13.32
N VAL A 136 4.47 -10.15 -14.15
CA VAL A 136 4.58 -10.85 -15.45
C VAL A 136 5.56 -12.02 -15.42
N ARG A 137 6.46 -12.09 -14.42
CA ARG A 137 7.48 -13.15 -14.33
C ARG A 137 8.00 -13.29 -12.92
N LYS A 138 8.14 -14.52 -12.42
CA LYS A 138 8.94 -14.88 -11.24
C LYS A 138 10.31 -15.39 -11.69
N VAL A 139 11.36 -14.92 -11.05
CA VAL A 139 12.73 -15.43 -11.22
C VAL A 139 13.11 -16.11 -9.91
N ARG A 140 13.44 -17.40 -9.99
CA ARG A 140 13.92 -18.19 -8.85
C ARG A 140 15.43 -18.08 -8.74
#